data_3f94ac21b8398c3f5273669ccecdd8ca
#
_entry.id   3f94ac21b8398c3f5273669ccecdd8ca
#
_cell.length_a   1.000
_cell.length_b   1.000
_cell.length_c   1.000
_cell.angle_alpha   90.00
_cell.angle_beta   90.00
_cell.angle_gamma   90.00
#
_symmetry.space_group_name_H-M   'P 1'
#
loop_
_entity.id
_entity.type
_entity.pdbx_description
1 polymer ?
#
loop_
_entity_poly.entity_id
_entity_poly.type
_entity_poly.pdbx_seq_one_letter_code
_entity_poly.pdbx_strand_id
1 'polypeptide(L)'
;MRKFISTIAGALMMFVLSAPLATIAKSAEFFTIGTGGPTGVYFQTGNAICKMMHKFAISADHGRKKGTNKAYRCTAPSTGGSNYNIGQIKEGEFQFGVAQSDWQFHAYNGSSKWEGK
;
A
#
# COMPACT_ATOMS: atom_id res chain seq x y z
N MET A 1 -54.24 41.52 -41.97
CA MET A 1 -53.16 42.20 -42.68
C MET A 1 -52.08 42.54 -41.70
N ARG A 2 -50.87 42.36 -42.02
CA ARG A 2 -49.57 42.57 -41.34
C ARG A 2 -49.06 41.36 -40.57
N LYS A 3 -48.17 40.70 -41.26
CA LYS A 3 -47.30 39.63 -40.86
C LYS A 3 -46.30 40.09 -39.79
N PHE A 4 -46.31 39.46 -38.63
CA PHE A 4 -45.17 39.58 -37.71
C PHE A 4 -44.31 38.32 -37.86
N ILE A 5 -43.24 38.46 -38.58
CA ILE A 5 -42.16 37.50 -38.65
C ILE A 5 -41.31 37.77 -37.41
N SER A 6 -41.49 36.91 -36.41
CA SER A 6 -40.63 36.90 -35.24
C SER A 6 -39.38 36.07 -35.52
N THR A 7 -38.29 36.78 -35.70
CA THR A 7 -36.95 36.16 -35.86
C THR A 7 -36.50 35.66 -34.50
N ILE A 8 -36.60 34.35 -34.29
CA ILE A 8 -36.00 33.70 -33.13
C ILE A 8 -34.52 33.48 -33.46
N ALA A 9 -33.70 34.42 -32.98
CA ALA A 9 -32.25 34.27 -33.01
C ALA A 9 -31.88 33.14 -32.03
N GLY A 10 -31.48 31.99 -32.57
CA GLY A 10 -31.01 30.84 -31.81
C GLY A 10 -29.67 31.19 -31.17
N ALA A 11 -29.70 31.41 -29.88
CA ALA A 11 -28.48 31.41 -29.06
C ALA A 11 -28.03 29.95 -28.90
N LEU A 12 -27.11 29.54 -29.77
CA LEU A 12 -26.41 28.28 -29.61
C LEU A 12 -25.47 28.36 -28.42
N MET A 13 -25.97 28.02 -27.26
CA MET A 13 -25.20 27.96 -26.03
C MET A 13 -24.27 26.77 -26.11
N MET A 14 -23.00 26.99 -26.52
CA MET A 14 -21.93 25.99 -26.42
C MET A 14 -21.74 25.64 -24.95
N PHE A 15 -22.37 24.57 -24.56
CA PHE A 15 -22.10 23.89 -23.29
C PHE A 15 -20.75 23.18 -23.44
N VAL A 16 -19.65 23.89 -23.10
CA VAL A 16 -18.33 23.28 -22.98
C VAL A 16 -18.41 22.31 -21.81
N LEU A 17 -18.56 21.03 -22.13
CA LEU A 17 -18.47 19.94 -21.19
C LEU A 17 -17.02 19.92 -20.67
N SER A 18 -16.74 20.64 -19.61
CA SER A 18 -15.52 20.51 -18.83
C SER A 18 -15.58 19.17 -18.11
N ALA A 19 -15.21 18.09 -18.81
CA ALA A 19 -14.98 16.83 -18.18
C ALA A 19 -13.85 17.02 -17.15
N PRO A 20 -14.07 16.72 -15.85
CA PRO A 20 -12.99 16.74 -14.90
C PRO A 20 -11.98 15.69 -15.38
N LEU A 21 -10.76 16.13 -15.67
CA LEU A 21 -9.62 15.23 -15.82
C LEU A 21 -9.48 14.51 -14.49
N ALA A 22 -10.10 13.33 -14.39
CA ALA A 22 -9.87 12.42 -13.27
C ALA A 22 -8.38 12.06 -13.30
N THR A 23 -7.60 12.77 -12.50
CA THR A 23 -6.24 12.38 -12.20
C THR A 23 -6.34 11.01 -11.57
N ILE A 24 -5.89 9.97 -12.30
CA ILE A 24 -5.79 8.62 -11.75
C ILE A 24 -4.82 8.72 -10.58
N ALA A 25 -5.36 8.80 -9.39
CA ALA A 25 -4.57 8.80 -8.17
C ALA A 25 -3.80 7.49 -8.15
N LYS A 26 -2.47 7.60 -8.25
CA LYS A 26 -1.55 6.47 -8.22
C LYS A 26 -1.69 5.81 -6.85
N SER A 27 -2.37 4.66 -6.79
CA SER A 27 -2.54 3.95 -5.53
C SER A 27 -1.19 3.43 -5.05
N ALA A 28 -0.79 3.84 -3.85
CA ALA A 28 0.37 3.26 -3.19
C ALA A 28 -0.02 1.89 -2.63
N GLU A 29 0.85 0.90 -2.81
CA GLU A 29 0.74 -0.39 -2.16
C GLU A 29 1.48 -0.32 -0.83
N PHE A 30 0.74 -0.48 0.25
CA PHE A 30 1.26 -0.43 1.61
C PHE A 30 1.58 -1.84 2.08
N PHE A 31 2.70 -1.99 2.76
CA PHE A 31 2.98 -3.21 3.50
C PHE A 31 3.73 -2.93 4.79
N THR A 32 3.48 -3.79 5.74
CA THR A 32 4.01 -3.69 7.09
C THR A 32 4.91 -4.88 7.39
N ILE A 33 6.07 -4.59 7.99
CA ILE A 33 7.00 -5.60 8.52
C ILE A 33 6.94 -5.54 10.03
N GLY A 34 6.30 -6.50 10.69
CA GLY A 34 6.33 -6.61 12.13
C GLY A 34 7.76 -6.82 12.64
N THR A 35 8.16 -6.11 13.70
CA THR A 35 9.54 -6.14 14.19
C THR A 35 9.64 -6.62 15.64
N GLY A 36 10.17 -5.83 16.53
CA GLY A 36 10.35 -6.09 17.95
C GLY A 36 10.55 -4.78 18.71
N GLY A 37 11.12 -4.83 19.88
CA GLY A 37 11.43 -3.63 20.66
C GLY A 37 12.33 -2.65 19.93
N PRO A 38 12.21 -1.32 20.18
CA PRO A 38 12.89 -0.27 19.41
C PRO A 38 14.43 -0.37 19.42
N THR A 39 14.99 -0.94 20.46
CA THR A 39 16.44 -1.13 20.62
C THR A 39 16.93 -2.48 20.09
N GLY A 40 16.00 -3.34 19.66
CA GLY A 40 16.30 -4.70 19.22
C GLY A 40 16.72 -4.81 17.76
N VAL A 41 17.37 -5.93 17.43
CA VAL A 41 17.83 -6.24 16.08
C VAL A 41 16.66 -6.29 15.08
N TYR A 42 15.52 -6.82 15.47
CA TYR A 42 14.34 -6.92 14.59
C TYR A 42 13.87 -5.55 14.10
N PHE A 43 13.84 -4.57 15.01
CA PHE A 43 13.45 -3.21 14.66
C PHE A 43 14.44 -2.58 13.69
N GLN A 44 15.74 -2.75 13.91
CA GLN A 44 16.78 -2.25 13.02
C GLN A 44 16.70 -2.92 11.64
N THR A 45 16.49 -4.25 11.61
CA THR A 45 16.38 -5.01 10.38
C THR A 45 15.16 -4.58 9.55
N GLY A 46 13.97 -4.51 10.15
CA GLY A 46 12.77 -4.09 9.45
C GLY A 46 12.86 -2.67 8.89
N ASN A 47 13.41 -1.74 9.68
CA ASN A 47 13.64 -0.37 9.22
C ASN A 47 14.68 -0.28 8.10
N ALA A 48 15.74 -1.09 8.13
CA ALA A 48 16.73 -1.15 7.05
C ALA A 48 16.10 -1.64 5.75
N ILE A 49 15.26 -2.67 5.81
CA ILE A 49 14.52 -3.19 4.66
C ILE A 49 13.60 -2.10 4.09
N CYS A 50 12.81 -1.43 4.94
CA CYS A 50 11.93 -0.35 4.49
C CYS A 50 12.70 0.80 3.85
N LYS A 51 13.85 1.19 4.40
CA LYS A 51 14.74 2.21 3.79
C LYS A 51 15.22 1.80 2.41
N MET A 52 15.63 0.55 2.24
CA MET A 52 16.04 0.02 0.92
C MET A 52 14.87 0.04 -0.06
N MET A 53 13.69 -0.42 0.35
CA MET A 53 12.50 -0.42 -0.49
C MET A 53 12.10 0.99 -0.94
N HIS A 54 12.13 1.97 -0.03
CA HIS A 54 11.85 3.37 -0.37
C HIS A 54 12.89 3.93 -1.35
N LYS A 55 14.17 3.60 -1.15
CA LYS A 55 15.24 4.00 -2.07
C LYS A 55 15.03 3.41 -3.46
N PHE A 56 14.68 2.13 -3.55
CA PHE A 56 14.35 1.50 -4.83
C PHE A 56 13.10 2.08 -5.48
N ALA A 57 12.10 2.45 -4.70
CA ALA A 57 10.89 3.07 -5.22
C ALA A 57 11.14 4.46 -5.82
N ILE A 58 12.11 5.21 -5.28
CA ILE A 58 12.52 6.53 -5.78
C ILE A 58 13.43 6.39 -7.01
N SER A 59 14.32 5.40 -7.01
CA SER A 59 15.23 5.13 -8.14
C SER A 59 14.59 4.28 -9.25
N ALA A 60 13.28 4.21 -9.28
CA ALA A 60 12.48 3.29 -10.10
C ALA A 60 12.57 3.46 -11.63
N ASP A 61 13.56 4.21 -12.12
CA ASP A 61 13.89 4.26 -13.55
C ASP A 61 14.79 3.09 -14.01
N HIS A 62 15.23 2.24 -13.07
CA HIS A 62 16.11 1.12 -13.35
C HIS A 62 15.30 -0.12 -13.74
N GLY A 63 14.86 -0.18 -15.02
CA GLY A 63 14.43 -1.42 -15.66
C GLY A 63 13.01 -1.92 -15.38
N ARG A 64 12.14 -1.14 -14.76
CA ARG A 64 10.72 -1.51 -14.67
C ARG A 64 10.03 -1.34 -15.99
N LYS A 65 9.34 -2.38 -16.45
CA LYS A 65 8.45 -2.31 -17.60
C LYS A 65 7.56 -1.06 -17.49
N LYS A 66 7.69 -0.16 -18.43
CA LYS A 66 6.85 1.02 -18.63
C LYS A 66 5.38 0.61 -18.42
N GLY A 67 4.77 1.03 -17.29
CA GLY A 67 3.37 0.73 -17.02
C GLY A 67 3.01 0.31 -15.59
N THR A 68 3.97 -0.08 -14.74
CA THR A 68 3.66 -0.41 -13.34
C THR A 68 4.06 0.75 -12.42
N ASN A 69 3.22 1.75 -12.36
CA ASN A 69 3.40 2.92 -11.50
C ASN A 69 3.00 2.66 -10.05
N LYS A 70 3.27 1.47 -9.50
CA LYS A 70 2.99 1.19 -8.09
C LYS A 70 4.07 1.80 -7.20
N ALA A 71 3.68 2.75 -6.37
CA ALA A 71 4.52 3.24 -5.30
C ALA A 71 4.37 2.29 -4.10
N TYR A 72 5.47 1.72 -3.63
CA TYR A 72 5.45 0.91 -2.41
C TYR A 72 5.71 1.79 -1.20
N ARG A 73 4.91 1.58 -0.15
CA ARG A 73 5.07 2.21 1.15
C ARG A 73 5.32 1.14 2.19
N CYS A 74 6.53 1.09 2.72
CA CYS A 74 6.93 0.13 3.74
C CYS A 74 6.93 0.80 5.11
N THR A 75 6.34 0.13 6.11
CA THR A 75 6.41 0.50 7.52
C THR A 75 6.97 -0.66 8.34
N ALA A 76 7.74 -0.34 9.37
CA ALA A 76 8.34 -1.32 10.26
C ALA A 76 8.07 -0.91 11.71
N PRO A 77 6.85 -1.10 12.22
CA PRO A 77 6.49 -0.73 13.58
C PRO A 77 7.22 -1.60 14.61
N SER A 78 7.47 -1.01 15.77
CA SER A 78 7.85 -1.77 16.96
C SER A 78 6.70 -2.65 17.42
N THR A 79 7.00 -3.91 17.76
CA THR A 79 5.98 -4.91 18.13
C THR A 79 6.44 -5.77 19.30
N GLY A 80 5.57 -6.67 19.74
CA GLY A 80 5.87 -7.69 20.75
C GLY A 80 6.80 -8.83 20.27
N GLY A 81 7.35 -8.76 19.07
CA GLY A 81 8.28 -9.75 18.52
C GLY A 81 7.61 -10.95 17.85
N SER A 82 8.32 -12.08 17.77
CA SER A 82 8.01 -13.23 16.91
C SER A 82 6.56 -13.69 16.94
N ASN A 83 6.03 -14.02 18.12
CA ASN A 83 4.66 -14.53 18.25
C ASN A 83 3.61 -13.51 17.83
N TYR A 84 3.80 -12.26 18.18
CA TYR A 84 2.91 -11.19 17.78
C TYR A 84 2.93 -11.02 16.24
N ASN A 85 4.11 -10.97 15.67
CA ASN A 85 4.28 -10.80 14.22
C ASN A 85 3.63 -11.94 13.43
N ILE A 86 3.84 -13.18 13.85
CA ILE A 86 3.23 -14.35 13.21
C ILE A 86 1.69 -14.28 13.32
N GLY A 87 1.16 -13.89 14.49
CA GLY A 87 -0.27 -13.70 14.68
C GLY A 87 -0.85 -12.66 13.73
N GLN A 88 -0.21 -11.51 13.62
CA GLN A 88 -0.66 -10.43 12.72
C GLN A 88 -0.58 -10.81 11.24
N ILE A 89 0.39 -11.65 10.85
CA ILE A 89 0.46 -12.21 9.49
C ILE A 89 -0.71 -13.16 9.25
N LYS A 90 -1.02 -14.03 10.21
CA LYS A 90 -2.14 -14.96 10.12
C LYS A 90 -3.49 -14.25 10.00
N GLU A 91 -3.66 -13.13 10.70
CA GLU A 91 -4.84 -12.28 10.65
C GLU A 91 -4.91 -11.40 9.39
N GLY A 92 -3.85 -11.37 8.58
CA GLY A 92 -3.78 -10.57 7.36
C GLY A 92 -3.44 -9.11 7.58
N GLU A 93 -3.13 -8.71 8.83
CA GLU A 93 -2.79 -7.33 9.19
C GLU A 93 -1.39 -6.94 8.75
N PHE A 94 -0.44 -7.88 8.85
CA PHE A 94 0.94 -7.68 8.38
C PHE A 94 1.23 -8.57 7.18
N GLN A 95 1.99 -8.03 6.22
CA GLN A 95 2.45 -8.81 5.07
C GLN A 95 3.75 -9.57 5.36
N PHE A 96 4.56 -9.04 6.30
CA PHE A 96 5.83 -9.63 6.71
C PHE A 96 6.05 -9.45 8.21
N GLY A 97 6.95 -10.26 8.76
CA GLY A 97 7.37 -10.11 10.15
C GLY A 97 8.71 -10.78 10.39
N VAL A 98 9.53 -10.15 11.24
CA VAL A 98 10.76 -10.77 11.72
C VAL A 98 10.39 -11.73 12.85
N ALA A 99 10.82 -12.98 12.74
CA ALA A 99 10.53 -14.01 13.74
C ALA A 99 11.71 -14.99 13.89
N GLN A 100 11.88 -15.51 15.09
CA GLN A 100 12.83 -16.59 15.36
C GLN A 100 12.33 -17.91 14.74
N SER A 101 13.25 -18.74 14.36
CA SER A 101 12.97 -20.00 13.68
C SER A 101 12.17 -21.00 14.53
N ASP A 102 12.38 -21.01 15.84
CA ASP A 102 11.61 -21.84 16.78
C ASP A 102 10.12 -21.47 16.79
N TRP A 103 9.80 -20.17 16.81
CA TRP A 103 8.41 -19.71 16.75
C TRP A 103 7.76 -19.94 15.39
N GLN A 104 8.52 -19.86 14.29
CA GLN A 104 8.05 -20.25 12.96
C GLN A 104 7.73 -21.74 12.93
N PHE A 105 8.62 -22.58 13.50
CA PHE A 105 8.40 -24.02 13.62
C PHE A 105 7.12 -24.33 14.41
N HIS A 106 6.96 -23.73 15.57
CA HIS A 106 5.77 -23.93 16.40
C HIS A 106 4.47 -23.46 15.73
N ALA A 107 4.51 -22.32 15.04
CA ALA A 107 3.35 -21.83 14.33
C ALA A 107 2.96 -22.75 13.16
N TYR A 108 3.94 -23.23 12.42
CA TYR A 108 3.70 -24.15 11.30
C TYR A 108 3.14 -25.51 11.74
N ASN A 109 3.64 -26.04 12.85
CA ASN A 109 3.23 -27.34 13.37
C ASN A 109 2.02 -27.28 14.32
N GLY A 110 1.46 -26.12 14.59
CA GLY A 110 0.36 -25.98 15.54
C GLY A 110 0.72 -26.42 16.95
N SER A 111 1.92 -26.13 17.41
CA SER A 111 2.41 -26.54 18.73
C SER A 111 2.73 -25.35 19.64
N SER A 112 2.94 -25.60 20.94
CA SER A 112 3.19 -24.55 21.95
C SER A 112 2.03 -23.53 21.97
N LYS A 113 2.30 -22.24 21.85
CA LYS A 113 1.25 -21.18 21.85
C LYS A 113 0.32 -21.23 20.63
N TRP A 114 0.62 -22.05 19.63
CA TRP A 114 -0.14 -22.19 18.39
C TRP A 114 -1.01 -23.46 18.36
N GLU A 115 -1.04 -24.21 19.46
CA GLU A 115 -1.88 -25.39 19.56
C GLU A 115 -3.36 -25.02 19.43
N GLY A 116 -4.06 -25.71 18.55
CA GLY A 116 -5.48 -25.46 18.25
C GLY A 116 -5.83 -24.17 17.54
N LYS A 117 -4.86 -23.49 16.93
CA LYS A 117 -5.05 -22.21 16.24
C LYS A 117 -4.90 -22.29 14.73
#